data_9fd2d73deda858603b693ef9e4384638
#
_entry.id   9fd2d73deda858603b693ef9e4384638
#
_cell.length_a   1.000
_cell.length_b   1.000
_cell.length_c   1.000
_cell.angle_alpha   90.00
_cell.angle_beta   90.00
_cell.angle_gamma   90.00
#
_symmetry.space_group_name_H-M   'P 1'
#
loop_
_entity.id
_entity.type
_entity.pdbx_description
1 polymer ?
#
loop_
_entity_poly.entity_id
_entity_poly.type
_entity_poly.pdbx_seq_one_letter_code
_entity_poly.pdbx_strand_id
1 'polypeptide(L)'
;MDFLHQNQGPGRAPAQDARSRMLAEQEERRKSQLQMSGNLFIKQFLLLLNQKQPADDIKKQYIEKVLHAVFFFGRVHKRMVEPTDFLGPKVCRTLQAKFPRPFQQYGTHLPGLTPYSILLQFGSEVAGCSTQEQMESFLRDFNKTLQEELEREANMKPSAFIFRAAIVAFSIYRDPEDGAAPPLFYGASLSCSGLLERKIMIDVLCIKTWHKAVAFAVHHGEHNLAIVFPDGVQCRAFYYSNGAFVEKQPCMKCREMFHVDFQPPADSTGENSQWLYGNCAENESLSKLLQGIPGLQEKVVSTHTPPQPNTYQAIEQEFTDIIENSFRNHLHQLLQENHFFSYLPLQFF
;
A
#
# COMPACT_ATOMS: atom_id res chain seq x y z
N MET A 1 12.29 21.89 -69.20
CA MET A 1 12.64 20.56 -68.64
C MET A 1 13.45 20.84 -67.39
N ASP A 2 12.78 20.96 -66.25
CA ASP A 2 13.41 21.21 -64.98
C ASP A 2 12.98 20.13 -64.00
N PHE A 3 13.98 19.28 -63.64
CA PHE A 3 13.82 18.24 -62.63
C PHE A 3 13.99 18.84 -61.22
N LEU A 4 12.90 18.99 -60.50
CA LEU A 4 12.93 19.28 -59.07
C LEU A 4 13.22 17.98 -58.32
N HIS A 5 14.45 17.82 -57.85
CA HIS A 5 14.82 16.84 -56.86
C HIS A 5 14.28 17.25 -55.50
N GLN A 6 13.28 16.49 -55.01
CA GLN A 6 12.85 16.56 -53.61
C GLN A 6 13.93 15.87 -52.72
N ASN A 7 14.60 16.70 -51.94
CA ASN A 7 15.55 16.26 -50.92
C ASN A 7 14.71 15.76 -49.69
N GLN A 8 14.53 14.44 -49.58
CA GLN A 8 14.05 13.82 -48.37
C GLN A 8 15.19 13.74 -47.38
N GLY A 9 15.16 14.56 -46.33
CA GLY A 9 16.16 14.53 -45.27
C GLY A 9 16.06 13.24 -44.45
N PRO A 10 17.15 12.52 -44.26
CA PRO A 10 17.19 11.35 -43.42
C PRO A 10 17.44 11.74 -41.96
N GLY A 11 16.68 11.21 -41.01
CA GLY A 11 17.27 11.15 -39.70
C GLY A 11 16.43 11.38 -38.45
N ARG A 12 15.18 10.89 -38.37
CA ARG A 12 14.48 10.81 -37.07
C ARG A 12 14.08 9.39 -36.61
N ALA A 13 14.15 8.40 -37.45
CA ALA A 13 13.70 7.05 -37.19
C ALA A 13 14.54 6.22 -36.15
N PRO A 14 15.88 6.23 -36.13
CA PRO A 14 16.64 5.29 -35.31
C PRO A 14 16.56 5.56 -33.79
N ALA A 15 16.58 6.80 -33.36
CA ALA A 15 16.58 7.16 -31.93
C ALA A 15 15.20 6.95 -31.28
N GLN A 16 14.14 7.18 -32.02
CA GLN A 16 12.76 6.98 -31.56
C GLN A 16 12.45 5.48 -31.43
N ASP A 17 12.97 4.68 -32.34
CA ASP A 17 12.86 3.22 -32.32
C ASP A 17 13.63 2.59 -31.16
N ALA A 18 14.84 3.06 -30.86
CA ALA A 18 15.64 2.60 -29.72
C ALA A 18 14.96 2.92 -28.37
N ARG A 19 14.39 4.12 -28.22
CA ARG A 19 13.62 4.51 -27.03
C ARG A 19 12.38 3.64 -26.84
N SER A 20 11.65 3.37 -27.92
CA SER A 20 10.45 2.53 -27.88
C SER A 20 10.78 1.08 -27.49
N ARG A 21 11.88 0.52 -28.00
CA ARG A 21 12.36 -0.83 -27.61
C ARG A 21 12.74 -0.87 -26.13
N MET A 22 13.50 0.11 -25.66
CA MET A 22 13.91 0.17 -24.25
C MET A 22 12.72 0.28 -23.31
N LEU A 23 11.68 1.06 -23.64
CA LEU A 23 10.45 1.15 -22.87
C LEU A 23 9.67 -0.18 -22.89
N ALA A 24 9.61 -0.85 -24.03
CA ALA A 24 8.95 -2.15 -24.15
C ALA A 24 9.64 -3.24 -23.31
N GLU A 25 10.98 -3.27 -23.31
CA GLU A 25 11.78 -4.18 -22.48
C GLU A 25 11.62 -3.88 -20.98
N GLN A 26 11.54 -2.60 -20.61
CA GLN A 26 11.30 -2.20 -19.22
C GLN A 26 9.92 -2.66 -18.74
N GLU A 27 8.87 -2.51 -19.55
CA GLU A 27 7.53 -2.98 -19.23
C GLU A 27 7.44 -4.51 -19.13
N GLU A 28 8.15 -5.24 -20.01
CA GLU A 28 8.21 -6.70 -19.92
C GLU A 28 8.90 -7.16 -18.62
N ARG A 29 9.99 -6.49 -18.26
CA ARG A 29 10.68 -6.75 -16.98
C ARG A 29 9.75 -6.50 -15.79
N ARG A 30 8.98 -5.40 -15.79
CA ARG A 30 8.02 -5.09 -14.72
C ARG A 30 6.92 -6.14 -14.63
N LYS A 31 6.40 -6.59 -15.78
CA LYS A 31 5.41 -7.66 -15.85
C LYS A 31 5.95 -8.95 -15.22
N SER A 32 7.15 -9.37 -15.61
CA SER A 32 7.79 -10.57 -15.07
C SER A 32 8.05 -10.46 -13.55
N GLN A 33 8.45 -9.29 -13.07
CA GLN A 33 8.63 -9.02 -11.65
C GLN A 33 7.31 -9.14 -10.88
N LEU A 34 6.22 -8.61 -11.45
CA LEU A 34 4.88 -8.69 -10.84
C LEU A 34 4.39 -10.14 -10.77
N GLN A 35 4.50 -10.88 -11.87
CA GLN A 35 4.10 -12.30 -11.93
C GLN A 35 4.80 -13.12 -10.85
N MET A 36 6.12 -13.00 -10.77
CA MET A 36 6.90 -13.75 -9.80
C MET A 36 6.63 -13.29 -8.36
N SER A 37 6.58 -11.99 -8.11
CA SER A 37 6.27 -11.47 -6.78
C SER A 37 4.92 -11.95 -6.29
N GLY A 38 3.90 -11.96 -7.17
CA GLY A 38 2.57 -12.44 -6.84
C GLY A 38 2.54 -13.94 -6.56
N ASN A 39 3.19 -14.74 -7.40
CA ASN A 39 3.28 -16.19 -7.20
C ASN A 39 3.93 -16.52 -5.84
N LEU A 40 5.11 -15.94 -5.58
CA LEU A 40 5.85 -16.20 -4.34
C LEU A 40 5.08 -15.70 -3.11
N PHE A 41 4.46 -14.53 -3.19
CA PHE A 41 3.67 -14.02 -2.07
C PHE A 41 2.50 -14.94 -1.73
N ILE A 42 1.71 -15.35 -2.73
CA ILE A 42 0.60 -16.29 -2.55
C ILE A 42 1.10 -17.61 -1.96
N LYS A 43 2.14 -18.19 -2.54
CA LYS A 43 2.74 -19.47 -2.08
C LYS A 43 3.16 -19.38 -0.61
N GLN A 44 3.93 -18.37 -0.23
CA GLN A 44 4.42 -18.19 1.13
C GLN A 44 3.28 -17.90 2.12
N PHE A 45 2.30 -17.11 1.71
CA PHE A 45 1.14 -16.82 2.57
C PHE A 45 0.29 -18.08 2.82
N LEU A 46 0.09 -18.94 1.81
CA LEU A 46 -0.60 -20.24 1.96
C LEU A 46 0.18 -21.20 2.89
N LEU A 47 1.51 -21.21 2.79
CA LEU A 47 2.35 -21.98 3.72
C LEU A 47 2.22 -21.46 5.16
N LEU A 48 2.26 -20.16 5.36
CA LEU A 48 2.04 -19.51 6.64
C LEU A 48 0.68 -19.86 7.25
N LEU A 49 -0.40 -19.82 6.49
CA LEU A 49 -1.73 -20.24 6.93
C LEU A 49 -1.78 -21.71 7.35
N ASN A 50 -1.06 -22.59 6.64
CA ASN A 50 -0.98 -23.99 7.01
C ASN A 50 -0.15 -24.22 8.28
N GLN A 51 0.87 -23.41 8.54
CA GLN A 51 1.67 -23.47 9.77
C GLN A 51 0.90 -22.97 10.99
N LYS A 52 0.18 -21.85 10.85
CA LYS A 52 -0.57 -21.23 11.95
C LYS A 52 -1.92 -21.88 12.24
N GLN A 53 -2.47 -22.65 11.30
CA GLN A 53 -3.72 -23.41 11.43
C GLN A 53 -4.89 -22.60 12.03
N PRO A 54 -5.22 -21.42 11.51
CA PRO A 54 -6.40 -20.68 11.96
C PRO A 54 -7.68 -21.45 11.64
N ALA A 55 -8.79 -21.07 12.27
CA ALA A 55 -10.12 -21.60 11.92
C ALA A 55 -10.41 -21.48 10.42
N ASP A 56 -11.17 -22.42 9.88
CA ASP A 56 -11.36 -22.57 8.42
C ASP A 56 -11.99 -21.34 7.76
N ASP A 57 -12.90 -20.66 8.45
CA ASP A 57 -13.52 -19.42 8.00
C ASP A 57 -12.49 -18.27 7.92
N ILE A 58 -11.65 -18.11 8.94
CA ILE A 58 -10.54 -17.15 8.97
C ILE A 58 -9.53 -17.47 7.86
N LYS A 59 -9.14 -18.74 7.73
CA LYS A 59 -8.25 -19.19 6.67
C LYS A 59 -8.79 -18.86 5.30
N LYS A 60 -10.08 -19.14 5.04
CA LYS A 60 -10.75 -18.81 3.79
C LYS A 60 -10.72 -17.31 3.52
N GLN A 61 -11.10 -16.49 4.50
CA GLN A 61 -11.12 -15.04 4.38
C GLN A 61 -9.77 -14.47 3.98
N TYR A 62 -8.68 -14.90 4.62
CA TYR A 62 -7.34 -14.41 4.31
C TYR A 62 -6.82 -14.89 2.95
N ILE A 63 -7.13 -16.13 2.56
CA ILE A 63 -6.82 -16.61 1.19
C ILE A 63 -7.52 -15.74 0.15
N GLU A 64 -8.82 -15.50 0.31
CA GLU A 64 -9.59 -14.68 -0.61
C GLU A 64 -9.06 -13.25 -0.70
N LYS A 65 -8.74 -12.60 0.44
CA LYS A 65 -8.13 -11.26 0.48
C LYS A 65 -6.81 -11.20 -0.29
N VAL A 66 -5.89 -12.14 -0.05
CA VAL A 66 -4.57 -12.14 -0.70
C VAL A 66 -4.68 -12.42 -2.19
N LEU A 67 -5.46 -13.42 -2.59
CA LEU A 67 -5.67 -13.71 -4.01
C LEU A 67 -6.26 -12.51 -4.74
N HIS A 68 -7.31 -11.89 -4.17
CA HIS A 68 -7.95 -10.72 -4.76
C HIS A 68 -6.96 -9.55 -4.89
N ALA A 69 -6.23 -9.20 -3.83
CA ALA A 69 -5.29 -8.08 -3.86
C ALA A 69 -4.17 -8.30 -4.89
N VAL A 70 -3.59 -9.51 -4.98
CA VAL A 70 -2.54 -9.81 -5.97
C VAL A 70 -3.10 -9.76 -7.40
N PHE A 71 -4.28 -10.35 -7.65
CA PHE A 71 -4.88 -10.35 -8.98
C PHE A 71 -5.31 -8.95 -9.43
N PHE A 72 -5.80 -8.12 -8.49
CA PHE A 72 -6.09 -6.71 -8.78
C PHE A 72 -4.86 -5.97 -9.30
N PHE A 73 -3.67 -6.13 -8.67
CA PHE A 73 -2.44 -5.52 -9.18
C PHE A 73 -2.03 -6.05 -10.55
N GLY A 74 -2.33 -7.31 -10.85
CA GLY A 74 -2.19 -7.85 -12.21
C GLY A 74 -3.12 -7.17 -13.20
N ARG A 75 -4.36 -6.91 -12.79
CA ARG A 75 -5.40 -6.32 -13.64
C ARG A 75 -5.12 -4.87 -14.00
N VAL A 76 -4.67 -4.06 -13.04
CA VAL A 76 -4.37 -2.63 -13.27
C VAL A 76 -2.98 -2.38 -13.85
N HIS A 77 -2.15 -3.41 -13.97
CA HIS A 77 -0.84 -3.28 -14.60
C HIS A 77 -0.98 -3.00 -16.09
N LYS A 78 -0.14 -2.10 -16.63
CA LYS A 78 -0.18 -1.67 -18.05
C LYS A 78 -0.19 -2.84 -19.04
N ARG A 79 0.57 -3.90 -18.75
CA ARG A 79 0.49 -5.19 -19.44
C ARG A 79 -0.17 -6.18 -18.50
N MET A 80 -1.46 -6.37 -18.65
CA MET A 80 -2.27 -7.23 -17.81
C MET A 80 -1.60 -8.56 -17.49
N VAL A 81 -1.72 -8.98 -16.23
CA VAL A 81 -1.28 -10.28 -15.72
C VAL A 81 -2.52 -10.99 -15.18
N GLU A 82 -2.87 -12.08 -15.81
CA GLU A 82 -4.05 -12.86 -15.44
C GLU A 82 -3.73 -13.81 -14.26
N PRO A 83 -4.76 -14.28 -13.50
CA PRO A 83 -4.54 -15.24 -12.42
C PRO A 83 -3.77 -16.49 -12.82
N THR A 84 -3.95 -16.96 -14.08
CA THR A 84 -3.20 -18.09 -14.64
C THR A 84 -1.72 -17.80 -14.84
N ASP A 85 -1.37 -16.55 -15.08
CA ASP A 85 0.02 -16.12 -15.24
C ASP A 85 0.78 -16.11 -13.90
N PHE A 86 0.08 -15.83 -12.80
CA PHE A 86 0.65 -15.92 -11.44
C PHE A 86 0.79 -17.37 -10.98
N LEU A 87 -0.22 -18.20 -11.19
CA LEU A 87 -0.36 -19.49 -10.51
C LEU A 87 -0.08 -20.70 -11.39
N GLY A 88 -0.07 -20.52 -12.71
CA GLY A 88 -0.12 -21.60 -13.68
C GLY A 88 -1.51 -22.27 -13.73
N PRO A 89 -1.84 -22.95 -14.84
CA PRO A 89 -3.22 -23.42 -15.10
C PRO A 89 -3.77 -24.44 -14.09
N LYS A 90 -2.91 -25.31 -13.54
CA LYS A 90 -3.33 -26.37 -12.60
C LYS A 90 -3.71 -25.80 -11.24
N VAL A 91 -2.81 -24.96 -10.66
CA VAL A 91 -3.03 -24.33 -9.34
C VAL A 91 -4.19 -23.34 -9.42
N CYS A 92 -4.26 -22.54 -10.49
CA CYS A 92 -5.33 -21.61 -10.76
C CYS A 92 -6.71 -22.31 -10.71
N ARG A 93 -6.91 -23.39 -11.45
CA ARG A 93 -8.18 -24.17 -11.43
C ARG A 93 -8.53 -24.71 -10.04
N THR A 94 -7.54 -25.21 -9.31
CA THR A 94 -7.75 -25.75 -7.96
C THR A 94 -8.18 -24.65 -6.98
N LEU A 95 -7.52 -23.48 -7.01
CA LEU A 95 -7.88 -22.36 -6.14
C LEU A 95 -9.20 -21.72 -6.54
N GLN A 96 -9.48 -21.60 -7.84
CA GLN A 96 -10.75 -21.07 -8.35
C GLN A 96 -11.95 -21.92 -7.91
N ALA A 97 -11.81 -23.26 -7.92
CA ALA A 97 -12.88 -24.17 -7.47
C ALA A 97 -13.17 -24.02 -5.96
N LYS A 98 -12.13 -23.74 -5.13
CA LYS A 98 -12.26 -23.58 -3.67
C LYS A 98 -12.62 -22.17 -3.24
N PHE A 99 -12.12 -21.16 -3.94
CA PHE A 99 -12.22 -19.74 -3.64
C PHE A 99 -12.64 -18.95 -4.88
N PRO A 100 -13.88 -19.11 -5.39
CA PRO A 100 -14.30 -18.52 -6.66
C PRO A 100 -14.35 -17.00 -6.64
N ARG A 101 -14.65 -16.39 -5.49
CA ARG A 101 -14.89 -14.96 -5.34
C ARG A 101 -13.73 -14.05 -5.83
N PRO A 102 -12.46 -14.26 -5.45
CA PRO A 102 -11.34 -13.47 -5.96
C PRO A 102 -11.21 -13.50 -7.48
N PHE A 103 -11.46 -14.67 -8.10
CA PHE A 103 -11.37 -14.85 -9.55
C PHE A 103 -12.50 -14.17 -10.32
N GLN A 104 -13.67 -14.00 -9.69
CA GLN A 104 -14.81 -13.32 -10.28
C GLN A 104 -14.75 -11.80 -10.11
N GLN A 105 -14.08 -11.32 -9.07
CA GLN A 105 -14.18 -9.94 -8.62
C GLN A 105 -12.92 -9.09 -8.80
N TYR A 106 -11.74 -9.67 -9.10
CA TYR A 106 -10.49 -8.91 -9.22
C TYR A 106 -10.49 -7.83 -10.31
N GLY A 107 -11.37 -7.92 -11.30
CA GLY A 107 -11.52 -6.93 -12.37
C GLY A 107 -12.62 -5.89 -12.14
N THR A 108 -13.40 -6.01 -11.06
CA THR A 108 -14.57 -5.17 -10.79
C THR A 108 -14.64 -4.62 -9.37
N HIS A 109 -13.95 -5.24 -8.42
CA HIS A 109 -13.92 -4.84 -7.01
C HIS A 109 -12.52 -4.39 -6.61
N LEU A 110 -12.45 -3.36 -5.79
CA LEU A 110 -11.21 -2.76 -5.31
C LEU A 110 -10.75 -3.43 -4.01
N PRO A 111 -9.46 -3.75 -3.83
CA PRO A 111 -8.96 -4.32 -2.58
C PRO A 111 -8.91 -3.26 -1.49
N GLY A 112 -9.33 -3.59 -0.27
CA GLY A 112 -9.23 -2.68 0.87
C GLY A 112 -7.80 -2.55 1.45
N LEU A 113 -6.88 -3.46 1.11
CA LEU A 113 -5.50 -3.50 1.64
C LEU A 113 -4.52 -3.99 0.57
N THR A 114 -3.25 -3.59 0.70
CA THR A 114 -2.16 -4.20 -0.09
C THR A 114 -1.85 -5.61 0.43
N PRO A 115 -1.21 -6.48 -0.37
CA PRO A 115 -0.82 -7.81 0.09
C PRO A 115 -0.01 -7.79 1.40
N TYR A 116 0.94 -6.86 1.55
CA TYR A 116 1.75 -6.77 2.77
C TYR A 116 0.97 -6.23 3.97
N SER A 117 0.01 -5.32 3.76
CA SER A 117 -0.91 -4.88 4.82
C SER A 117 -1.82 -6.02 5.31
N ILE A 118 -2.23 -6.93 4.40
CA ILE A 118 -2.95 -8.16 4.77
C ILE A 118 -2.06 -9.09 5.62
N LEU A 119 -0.77 -9.20 5.29
CA LEU A 119 0.19 -9.97 6.10
C LEU A 119 0.34 -9.38 7.51
N LEU A 120 0.46 -8.04 7.65
CA LEU A 120 0.50 -7.37 8.96
C LEU A 120 -0.79 -7.60 9.75
N GLN A 121 -1.94 -7.48 9.10
CA GLN A 121 -3.23 -7.77 9.72
C GLN A 121 -3.29 -9.20 10.23
N PHE A 122 -2.86 -10.18 9.42
CA PHE A 122 -2.77 -11.57 9.85
C PHE A 122 -1.82 -11.76 11.04
N GLY A 123 -0.68 -11.09 11.04
CA GLY A 123 0.28 -11.12 12.15
C GLY A 123 -0.34 -10.69 13.48
N SER A 124 -1.06 -9.55 13.48
CA SER A 124 -1.67 -9.00 14.69
C SER A 124 -2.95 -9.74 15.12
N GLU A 125 -3.83 -10.10 14.17
CA GLU A 125 -5.15 -10.66 14.50
C GLU A 125 -5.15 -12.17 14.70
N VAL A 126 -4.27 -12.90 14.00
CA VAL A 126 -4.30 -14.36 13.92
C VAL A 126 -3.02 -15.02 14.45
N ALA A 127 -1.85 -14.50 14.08
CA ALA A 127 -0.59 -15.08 14.52
C ALA A 127 -0.20 -14.69 15.96
N GLY A 128 -0.95 -13.81 16.62
CA GLY A 128 -0.78 -13.42 18.02
C GLY A 128 0.40 -12.48 18.26
N CYS A 129 0.81 -11.68 17.26
CA CYS A 129 1.90 -10.71 17.40
C CYS A 129 1.39 -9.46 18.13
N SER A 130 1.48 -9.47 19.46
CA SER A 130 1.03 -8.37 20.34
C SER A 130 2.15 -7.40 20.74
N THR A 131 3.43 -7.77 20.55
CA THR A 131 4.58 -6.89 20.80
C THR A 131 5.36 -6.60 19.51
N GLN A 132 6.19 -5.56 19.55
CA GLN A 132 7.08 -5.18 18.45
C GLN A 132 8.00 -6.36 18.08
N GLU A 133 8.64 -6.98 19.03
CA GLU A 133 9.61 -8.06 18.83
C GLU A 133 8.95 -9.29 18.17
N GLN A 134 7.71 -9.59 18.57
CA GLN A 134 6.95 -10.70 17.97
C GLN A 134 6.61 -10.40 16.50
N MET A 135 6.16 -9.18 16.21
CA MET A 135 5.85 -8.77 14.83
C MET A 135 7.12 -8.72 13.96
N GLU A 136 8.21 -8.18 14.49
CA GLU A 136 9.49 -8.16 13.77
C GLU A 136 10.02 -9.58 13.49
N SER A 137 9.92 -10.48 14.45
CA SER A 137 10.29 -11.89 14.24
C SER A 137 9.41 -12.53 13.16
N PHE A 138 8.09 -12.35 13.25
CA PHE A 138 7.13 -12.85 12.27
C PHE A 138 7.43 -12.36 10.84
N LEU A 139 7.66 -11.06 10.68
CA LEU A 139 7.98 -10.47 9.39
C LEU A 139 9.38 -10.84 8.89
N ARG A 140 10.35 -10.99 9.80
CA ARG A 140 11.71 -11.44 9.47
C ARG A 140 11.68 -12.83 8.87
N ASP A 141 10.97 -13.77 9.51
CA ASP A 141 10.85 -15.14 9.03
C ASP A 141 10.17 -15.19 7.65
N PHE A 142 9.09 -14.44 7.47
CA PHE A 142 8.41 -14.32 6.18
C PHE A 142 9.31 -13.71 5.09
N ASN A 143 9.97 -12.59 5.38
CA ASN A 143 10.85 -11.91 4.43
C ASN A 143 12.09 -12.76 4.07
N LYS A 144 12.66 -13.48 5.04
CA LYS A 144 13.79 -14.40 4.83
C LYS A 144 13.40 -15.50 3.87
N THR A 145 12.27 -16.17 4.12
CA THR A 145 11.78 -17.24 3.23
C THR A 145 11.50 -16.73 1.83
N LEU A 146 10.90 -15.53 1.69
CA LEU A 146 10.73 -14.91 0.38
C LEU A 146 12.06 -14.65 -0.33
N GLN A 147 13.07 -14.19 0.38
CA GLN A 147 14.39 -13.92 -0.19
C GLN A 147 15.08 -15.21 -0.67
N GLU A 148 15.06 -16.25 0.14
CA GLU A 148 15.63 -17.57 -0.21
C GLU A 148 14.93 -18.17 -1.45
N GLU A 149 13.62 -18.05 -1.57
CA GLU A 149 12.88 -18.50 -2.76
C GLU A 149 13.20 -17.66 -4.00
N LEU A 150 13.34 -16.34 -3.87
CA LEU A 150 13.74 -15.45 -4.97
C LEU A 150 15.12 -15.79 -5.52
N GLU A 151 16.08 -16.04 -4.63
CA GLU A 151 17.44 -16.41 -5.01
C GLU A 151 17.47 -17.78 -5.70
N ARG A 152 16.64 -18.72 -5.27
CA ARG A 152 16.58 -20.08 -5.81
C ARG A 152 15.84 -20.15 -7.15
N GLU A 153 14.68 -19.52 -7.27
CA GLU A 153 13.81 -19.69 -8.43
C GLU A 153 14.13 -18.74 -9.60
N ALA A 154 14.67 -17.56 -9.32
CA ALA A 154 14.70 -16.50 -10.32
C ALA A 154 16.04 -15.81 -10.55
N ASN A 155 17.06 -16.13 -9.78
CA ASN A 155 18.34 -15.39 -9.84
C ASN A 155 18.13 -13.85 -9.78
N MET A 156 17.07 -13.40 -9.09
CA MET A 156 16.64 -12.01 -9.01
C MET A 156 17.08 -11.36 -7.72
N LYS A 157 17.41 -10.07 -7.81
CA LYS A 157 17.78 -9.28 -6.63
C LYS A 157 16.54 -9.11 -5.71
N PRO A 158 16.69 -9.16 -4.37
CA PRO A 158 15.61 -8.94 -3.41
C PRO A 158 14.85 -7.61 -3.60
N SER A 159 15.53 -6.59 -4.16
CA SER A 159 14.93 -5.30 -4.51
C SER A 159 13.90 -5.36 -5.64
N ALA A 160 13.84 -6.47 -6.36
CA ALA A 160 12.87 -6.67 -7.43
C ALA A 160 11.52 -7.21 -6.94
N PHE A 161 11.39 -7.57 -5.66
CA PHE A 161 10.14 -8.08 -5.09
C PHE A 161 9.16 -6.94 -4.79
N ILE A 162 8.03 -6.96 -5.49
CA ILE A 162 7.08 -5.84 -5.52
C ILE A 162 6.22 -5.77 -4.24
N PHE A 163 5.79 -6.91 -3.71
CA PHE A 163 4.82 -6.97 -2.60
C PHE A 163 5.44 -6.96 -1.21
N ARG A 164 6.70 -6.59 -1.07
CA ARG A 164 7.34 -6.36 0.23
C ARG A 164 7.33 -4.87 0.54
N ALA A 165 6.77 -4.48 1.68
CA ALA A 165 6.86 -3.10 2.14
C ALA A 165 8.31 -2.72 2.44
N ALA A 166 8.72 -1.54 1.99
CA ALA A 166 10.04 -1.00 2.31
C ALA A 166 10.13 -0.56 3.78
N ILE A 167 9.02 -0.03 4.30
CA ILE A 167 8.89 0.48 5.66
C ILE A 167 7.67 -0.19 6.31
N VAL A 168 7.82 -0.54 7.58
CA VAL A 168 6.74 -0.90 8.51
C VAL A 168 6.74 0.12 9.62
N ALA A 169 5.57 0.60 10.02
CA ALA A 169 5.41 1.50 11.15
C ALA A 169 4.46 0.88 12.18
N PHE A 170 4.59 1.31 13.42
CA PHE A 170 3.53 1.13 14.40
C PHE A 170 3.28 2.41 15.17
N SER A 171 2.03 2.58 15.61
CA SER A 171 1.59 3.70 16.43
C SER A 171 0.98 3.17 17.73
N ILE A 172 1.20 3.92 18.81
CA ILE A 172 0.64 3.65 20.15
C ILE A 172 0.02 4.92 20.72
N TYR A 173 -0.91 4.77 21.63
CA TYR A 173 -1.38 5.85 22.49
C TYR A 173 -1.16 5.44 23.95
N ARG A 174 -0.39 6.23 24.68
CA ARG A 174 -0.17 6.11 26.12
C ARG A 174 -1.12 7.06 26.82
N ASP A 175 -2.21 6.52 27.34
CA ASP A 175 -3.08 7.31 28.19
C ASP A 175 -2.35 7.61 29.52
N PRO A 176 -2.22 8.88 29.92
CA PRO A 176 -1.58 9.23 31.19
C PRO A 176 -2.25 8.61 32.43
N GLU A 177 -3.55 8.27 32.31
CA GLU A 177 -4.36 7.71 33.40
C GLU A 177 -4.37 6.17 33.41
N ASP A 178 -3.97 5.54 32.30
CA ASP A 178 -3.95 4.07 32.15
C ASP A 178 -2.51 3.54 32.26
N GLY A 179 -2.24 2.79 33.31
CA GLY A 179 -0.95 2.14 33.52
C GLY A 179 -0.72 0.86 32.68
N ALA A 180 -1.65 0.45 31.85
CA ALA A 180 -1.53 -0.74 31.01
C ALA A 180 -0.58 -0.51 29.82
N ALA A 181 0.01 -1.60 29.32
CA ALA A 181 0.81 -1.53 28.08
C ALA A 181 -0.12 -1.20 26.89
N PRO A 182 0.16 -0.15 26.12
CA PRO A 182 -0.68 0.26 25.03
C PRO A 182 -0.67 -0.78 23.89
N PRO A 183 -1.81 -1.01 23.21
CA PRO A 183 -1.85 -1.83 22.01
C PRO A 183 -1.03 -1.18 20.89
N LEU A 184 -0.43 -2.02 20.03
CA LEU A 184 0.34 -1.58 18.87
C LEU A 184 -0.51 -1.69 17.60
N PHE A 185 -0.53 -0.60 16.84
CA PHE A 185 -1.24 -0.52 15.55
C PHE A 185 -0.23 -0.45 14.41
N TYR A 186 -0.19 -1.50 13.59
CA TYR A 186 0.83 -1.65 12.54
C TYR A 186 0.35 -1.12 11.19
N GLY A 187 1.28 -0.55 10.43
CA GLY A 187 1.08 -0.13 9.06
C GLY A 187 2.27 -0.48 8.17
N ALA A 188 2.02 -0.58 6.87
CA ALA A 188 3.03 -0.82 5.85
C ALA A 188 3.06 0.29 4.81
N SER A 189 4.24 0.65 4.33
CA SER A 189 4.36 1.49 3.13
C SER A 189 3.77 0.76 1.93
N LEU A 190 3.20 1.50 0.97
CA LEU A 190 2.56 0.90 -0.20
C LEU A 190 3.55 0.03 -0.98
N SER A 191 3.29 -1.26 -0.99
CA SER A 191 4.07 -2.28 -1.66
C SER A 191 3.37 -2.68 -2.97
N CYS A 192 3.57 -1.88 -4.01
CA CYS A 192 3.05 -2.10 -5.36
C CYS A 192 4.01 -1.54 -6.42
N SER A 193 3.87 -2.02 -7.66
CA SER A 193 4.72 -1.58 -8.75
C SER A 193 4.17 -0.33 -9.42
N GLY A 194 4.98 0.69 -9.59
CA GLY A 194 4.62 1.83 -10.41
C GLY A 194 3.89 2.96 -9.69
N LEU A 195 3.85 4.11 -10.35
CA LEU A 195 3.25 5.32 -9.83
C LEU A 195 1.71 5.25 -9.85
N LEU A 196 1.17 4.63 -10.89
CA LEU A 196 -0.25 4.55 -11.11
C LEU A 196 -0.93 3.67 -10.06
N GLU A 197 -0.40 2.47 -9.84
CA GLU A 197 -0.93 1.52 -8.86
C GLU A 197 -0.89 2.13 -7.45
N ARG A 198 0.13 2.94 -7.14
CA ARG A 198 0.20 3.68 -5.88
C ARG A 198 -0.90 4.73 -5.78
N LYS A 199 -1.13 5.53 -6.82
CA LYS A 199 -2.21 6.53 -6.84
C LYS A 199 -3.57 5.86 -6.64
N ILE A 200 -3.85 4.80 -7.39
CA ILE A 200 -5.09 4.01 -7.23
C ILE A 200 -5.24 3.53 -5.78
N MET A 201 -4.19 2.94 -5.20
CA MET A 201 -4.28 2.41 -3.84
C MET A 201 -4.43 3.50 -2.79
N ILE A 202 -3.78 4.66 -2.94
CA ILE A 202 -3.97 5.80 -2.02
C ILE A 202 -5.44 6.23 -2.02
N ASP A 203 -6.03 6.43 -3.19
CA ASP A 203 -7.44 6.83 -3.28
C ASP A 203 -8.37 5.77 -2.66
N VAL A 204 -8.14 4.49 -2.98
CA VAL A 204 -8.90 3.37 -2.40
C VAL A 204 -8.81 3.37 -0.88
N LEU A 205 -7.60 3.52 -0.33
CA LEU A 205 -7.37 3.49 1.12
C LEU A 205 -7.99 4.71 1.81
N CYS A 206 -7.90 5.90 1.20
CA CYS A 206 -8.54 7.11 1.72
C CYS A 206 -10.07 7.03 1.72
N ILE A 207 -10.67 6.39 0.72
CA ILE A 207 -12.13 6.25 0.63
C ILE A 207 -12.66 5.15 1.56
N LYS A 208 -11.94 4.02 1.67
CA LYS A 208 -12.50 2.78 2.24
C LYS A 208 -11.89 2.36 3.55
N THR A 209 -10.59 2.55 3.74
CA THR A 209 -9.84 1.85 4.79
C THR A 209 -9.33 2.79 5.87
N TRP A 210 -8.75 3.93 5.46
CA TRP A 210 -8.14 4.83 6.42
C TRP A 210 -9.17 5.70 7.13
N HIS A 211 -8.81 6.09 8.35
CA HIS A 211 -9.59 7.03 9.14
C HIS A 211 -9.69 8.38 8.41
N LYS A 212 -10.85 9.03 8.48
CA LYS A 212 -11.15 10.28 7.76
C LYS A 212 -10.11 11.39 8.02
N ALA A 213 -9.60 11.50 9.26
CA ALA A 213 -8.56 12.47 9.59
C ALA A 213 -7.25 12.19 8.85
N VAL A 214 -6.85 10.93 8.70
CA VAL A 214 -5.66 10.57 7.93
C VAL A 214 -5.87 10.85 6.44
N ALA A 215 -7.02 10.50 5.90
CA ALA A 215 -7.37 10.80 4.50
C ALA A 215 -7.44 12.32 4.23
N PHE A 216 -7.94 13.11 5.19
CA PHE A 216 -7.88 14.58 5.18
C PHE A 216 -6.44 15.08 5.06
N ALA A 217 -5.52 14.60 5.92
CA ALA A 217 -4.12 15.00 5.88
C ALA A 217 -3.42 14.61 4.56
N VAL A 218 -3.76 13.44 3.99
CA VAL A 218 -3.25 13.02 2.68
C VAL A 218 -3.74 13.95 1.56
N HIS A 219 -5.02 14.35 1.59
CA HIS A 219 -5.60 15.26 0.60
C HIS A 219 -4.95 16.64 0.63
N HIS A 220 -4.70 17.16 1.83
CA HIS A 220 -4.17 18.50 2.05
C HIS A 220 -2.64 18.57 2.21
N GLY A 221 -1.91 17.46 2.06
CA GLY A 221 -0.47 17.41 2.27
C GLY A 221 0.32 18.44 1.46
N GLU A 222 -0.08 18.68 0.19
CA GLU A 222 0.54 19.72 -0.66
C GLU A 222 0.19 21.15 -0.23
N HIS A 223 -0.80 21.33 0.62
CA HIS A 223 -1.27 22.64 1.12
C HIS A 223 -0.81 22.96 2.54
N ASN A 224 0.10 22.13 3.10
CA ASN A 224 0.61 22.25 4.46
C ASN A 224 -0.48 22.27 5.56
N LEU A 225 -1.59 21.59 5.32
CA LEU A 225 -2.60 21.33 6.34
C LEU A 225 -2.38 19.97 6.94
N ALA A 226 -2.02 19.97 8.22
CA ALA A 226 -1.73 18.77 8.98
C ALA A 226 -2.87 18.43 9.96
N ILE A 227 -2.87 17.20 10.44
CA ILE A 227 -3.59 16.83 11.66
C ILE A 227 -2.62 16.79 12.84
N VAL A 228 -3.10 17.23 13.99
CA VAL A 228 -2.36 17.27 15.25
C VAL A 228 -2.96 16.22 16.16
N PHE A 229 -2.14 15.28 16.57
CA PHE A 229 -2.51 14.24 17.52
C PHE A 229 -2.36 14.75 18.97
N PRO A 230 -3.14 14.26 19.92
CA PRO A 230 -2.98 14.59 21.32
C PRO A 230 -1.66 14.03 21.87
N ASP A 231 -1.21 14.60 23.00
CA ASP A 231 -0.06 14.07 23.73
C ASP A 231 -0.26 12.60 24.07
N GLY A 232 0.84 11.84 24.07
CA GLY A 232 0.84 10.39 24.32
C GLY A 232 0.71 9.53 23.05
N VAL A 233 0.37 10.10 21.89
CA VAL A 233 0.45 9.38 20.62
C VAL A 233 1.88 9.37 20.11
N GLN A 234 2.43 8.17 19.89
CA GLN A 234 3.77 7.96 19.34
C GLN A 234 3.70 7.13 18.06
N CYS A 235 4.56 7.45 17.09
CA CYS A 235 4.70 6.70 15.85
C CYS A 235 6.17 6.35 15.59
N ARG A 236 6.45 5.08 15.31
CA ARG A 236 7.79 4.55 15.01
C ARG A 236 7.78 3.83 13.69
N ALA A 237 8.86 3.98 12.92
CA ALA A 237 9.01 3.34 11.62
C ALA A 237 10.33 2.57 11.52
N PHE A 238 10.32 1.50 10.72
CA PHE A 238 11.45 0.57 10.55
C PHE A 238 11.58 0.17 9.08
N TYR A 239 12.80 -0.03 8.62
CA TYR A 239 13.06 -0.68 7.35
C TYR A 239 13.78 -2.01 7.57
N TYR A 240 13.46 -2.99 6.70
CA TYR A 240 14.11 -4.29 6.75
C TYR A 240 15.39 -4.28 5.92
N SER A 241 16.53 -4.54 6.56
CA SER A 241 17.85 -4.58 5.90
C SER A 241 18.71 -5.66 6.53
N ASN A 242 19.39 -6.45 5.70
CA ASN A 242 20.35 -7.47 6.16
C ASN A 242 19.82 -8.42 7.25
N GLY A 243 18.55 -8.79 7.14
CA GLY A 243 17.93 -9.73 8.11
C GLY A 243 17.43 -9.07 9.42
N ALA A 244 17.51 -7.75 9.55
CA ALA A 244 17.08 -7.01 10.74
C ALA A 244 16.16 -5.84 10.40
N PHE A 245 15.33 -5.44 11.36
CA PHE A 245 14.58 -4.20 11.31
C PHE A 245 15.42 -3.09 11.97
N VAL A 246 15.57 -1.97 11.26
CA VAL A 246 16.33 -0.81 11.68
C VAL A 246 15.41 0.40 11.72
N GLU A 247 15.46 1.17 12.80
CA GLU A 247 14.65 2.38 12.95
C GLU A 247 14.88 3.38 11.82
N LYS A 248 13.80 4.02 11.39
CA LYS A 248 13.80 5.03 10.33
C LYS A 248 13.10 6.28 10.83
N GLN A 249 13.74 7.43 10.64
CA GLN A 249 13.12 8.72 10.88
C GLN A 249 11.95 8.97 9.92
N PRO A 250 10.93 9.75 10.34
CA PRO A 250 9.82 10.13 9.47
C PRO A 250 10.33 10.93 8.28
N CYS A 251 9.76 10.69 7.11
CA CYS A 251 10.06 11.53 5.95
C CYS A 251 9.40 12.91 6.08
N MET A 252 9.83 13.87 5.27
CA MET A 252 9.29 15.23 5.27
C MET A 252 7.76 15.23 5.13
N LYS A 253 7.20 14.43 4.22
CA LYS A 253 5.74 14.38 4.00
C LYS A 253 4.96 13.83 5.21
N CYS A 254 5.50 12.88 5.96
CA CYS A 254 4.86 12.44 7.20
C CYS A 254 4.82 13.56 8.24
N ARG A 255 5.87 14.38 8.33
CA ARG A 255 5.92 15.55 9.24
C ARG A 255 5.00 16.69 8.79
N GLU A 256 4.81 16.85 7.48
CA GLU A 256 3.87 17.82 6.91
C GLU A 256 2.42 17.42 7.17
N MET A 257 2.10 16.11 7.12
CA MET A 257 0.76 15.60 7.34
C MET A 257 0.38 15.41 8.81
N PHE A 258 1.37 15.06 9.67
CA PHE A 258 1.09 14.56 11.02
C PHE A 258 1.98 15.26 12.05
N HIS A 259 1.37 16.02 12.96
CA HIS A 259 2.02 16.48 14.17
C HIS A 259 1.79 15.43 15.26
N VAL A 260 2.77 14.57 15.45
CA VAL A 260 2.78 13.44 16.38
C VAL A 260 4.19 13.24 16.92
N ASP A 261 4.35 12.59 18.07
CA ASP A 261 5.67 12.22 18.59
C ASP A 261 6.28 11.08 17.75
N PHE A 262 7.09 11.46 16.76
CA PHE A 262 7.85 10.50 15.96
C PHE A 262 9.11 10.03 16.69
N GLN A 263 9.36 8.74 16.70
CA GLN A 263 10.51 8.09 17.29
C GLN A 263 11.26 7.23 16.25
N PRO A 264 12.55 7.47 15.98
CA PRO A 264 13.35 8.61 16.44
C PRO A 264 12.81 9.94 15.87
N PRO A 265 13.07 11.05 16.58
CA PRO A 265 12.66 12.36 16.09
C PRO A 265 13.37 12.70 14.78
N ALA A 266 12.72 13.50 13.95
CA ALA A 266 13.32 13.98 12.72
C ALA A 266 14.50 14.90 13.00
N ASP A 267 15.61 14.72 12.29
CA ASP A 267 16.66 15.72 12.23
C ASP A 267 16.31 16.85 11.25
N SER A 268 17.09 17.93 11.29
CA SER A 268 16.87 19.10 10.42
C SER A 268 17.19 18.85 8.94
N THR A 269 17.78 17.69 8.61
CA THR A 269 18.29 17.36 7.26
C THR A 269 17.34 16.51 6.45
N GLY A 270 16.07 16.36 6.88
CA GLY A 270 15.08 15.43 6.30
C GLY A 270 15.10 15.37 4.78
N GLU A 271 15.32 14.17 4.25
CA GLU A 271 15.34 13.91 2.82
C GLU A 271 14.00 14.30 2.18
N ASN A 272 14.09 15.10 1.11
CA ASN A 272 12.94 15.45 0.29
C ASN A 272 12.35 14.16 -0.32
N SER A 273 11.20 13.74 0.18
CA SER A 273 10.58 12.49 -0.24
C SER A 273 10.03 12.61 -1.66
N GLN A 274 10.52 11.78 -2.58
CA GLN A 274 9.98 11.65 -3.94
C GLN A 274 8.63 10.88 -3.98
N TRP A 275 8.23 10.31 -2.84
CA TRP A 275 7.02 9.52 -2.74
C TRP A 275 5.76 10.40 -2.68
N LEU A 276 4.62 9.83 -3.07
CA LEU A 276 3.32 10.50 -2.95
C LEU A 276 2.93 10.65 -1.47
N TYR A 277 2.14 11.68 -1.14
CA TYR A 277 1.39 11.71 0.12
C TYR A 277 0.53 10.45 0.21
N GLY A 278 0.43 9.84 1.39
CA GLY A 278 -0.26 8.57 1.58
C GLY A 278 0.57 7.30 1.29
N ASN A 279 1.80 7.39 0.74
CA ASN A 279 2.61 6.20 0.43
C ASN A 279 3.26 5.55 1.67
N CYS A 280 3.41 6.28 2.76
CA CYS A 280 4.21 5.87 3.92
C CYS A 280 3.42 4.97 4.88
N ALA A 281 4.13 4.15 5.64
CA ALA A 281 3.57 3.20 6.60
C ALA A 281 2.81 3.86 7.75
N GLU A 282 3.21 5.06 8.11
CA GLU A 282 2.64 5.88 9.17
C GLU A 282 1.16 6.20 8.92
N ASN A 283 0.75 6.36 7.65
CA ASN A 283 -0.66 6.58 7.31
C ASN A 283 -1.55 5.44 7.79
N GLU A 284 -1.15 4.20 7.51
CA GLU A 284 -1.93 3.02 7.91
C GLU A 284 -1.89 2.81 9.44
N SER A 285 -0.72 2.97 10.07
CA SER A 285 -0.58 2.77 11.51
C SER A 285 -1.36 3.80 12.34
N LEU A 286 -1.27 5.09 11.98
CA LEU A 286 -2.02 6.17 12.62
C LEU A 286 -3.52 6.06 12.36
N SER A 287 -3.91 5.63 11.17
CA SER A 287 -5.31 5.36 10.85
C SER A 287 -5.90 4.26 11.74
N LYS A 288 -5.21 3.13 11.86
CA LYS A 288 -5.64 2.03 12.72
C LYS A 288 -5.68 2.41 14.20
N LEU A 289 -4.74 3.26 14.64
CA LEU A 289 -4.73 3.80 16.00
C LEU A 289 -6.02 4.60 16.29
N LEU A 290 -6.39 5.52 15.38
CA LEU A 290 -7.62 6.32 15.54
C LEU A 290 -8.89 5.47 15.50
N GLN A 291 -8.89 4.40 14.71
CA GLN A 291 -10.03 3.46 14.64
C GLN A 291 -10.11 2.53 15.85
N GLY A 292 -8.97 2.21 16.45
CA GLY A 292 -8.88 1.20 17.51
C GLY A 292 -8.96 1.73 18.94
N ILE A 293 -8.72 3.03 19.16
CA ILE A 293 -8.78 3.65 20.50
C ILE A 293 -10.03 4.51 20.62
N PRO A 294 -11.03 4.08 21.42
CA PRO A 294 -12.25 4.85 21.62
C PRO A 294 -11.96 6.26 22.17
N GLY A 295 -12.58 7.27 21.61
CA GLY A 295 -12.47 8.66 22.04
C GLY A 295 -11.19 9.38 21.64
N LEU A 296 -10.23 8.70 20.98
CA LEU A 296 -8.99 9.35 20.57
C LEU A 296 -9.20 10.29 19.38
N GLN A 297 -10.09 9.94 18.46
CA GLN A 297 -10.38 10.76 17.28
C GLN A 297 -10.92 12.14 17.62
N GLU A 298 -11.70 12.27 18.69
CA GLU A 298 -12.28 13.54 19.15
C GLU A 298 -11.21 14.52 19.69
N LYS A 299 -10.03 14.00 20.06
CA LYS A 299 -8.88 14.77 20.51
C LYS A 299 -8.00 15.26 19.37
N VAL A 300 -8.24 14.80 18.14
CA VAL A 300 -7.48 15.23 16.95
C VAL A 300 -8.00 16.58 16.45
N VAL A 301 -7.07 17.46 16.09
CA VAL A 301 -7.39 18.77 15.49
C VAL A 301 -6.61 18.97 14.20
N SER A 302 -7.06 19.89 13.33
CA SER A 302 -6.30 20.31 12.16
C SER A 302 -5.48 21.57 12.43
N THR A 303 -4.49 21.85 11.57
CA THR A 303 -3.73 23.10 11.61
C THR A 303 -4.45 24.26 10.93
N HIS A 304 -5.75 24.16 10.64
CA HIS A 304 -6.57 25.27 10.17
C HIS A 304 -6.47 26.47 11.14
N THR A 305 -6.33 27.65 10.57
CA THR A 305 -6.30 28.90 11.36
C THR A 305 -7.68 29.57 11.36
N PRO A 306 -8.06 30.24 12.47
CA PRO A 306 -9.33 30.98 12.50
C PRO A 306 -9.48 31.93 11.31
N PRO A 307 -10.69 32.10 10.75
CA PRO A 307 -12.00 31.68 11.30
C PRO A 307 -12.41 30.23 11.03
N GLN A 308 -11.59 29.42 10.35
CA GLN A 308 -11.93 28.03 10.06
C GLN A 308 -11.86 27.15 11.32
N PRO A 309 -12.86 26.32 11.59
CA PRO A 309 -12.82 25.41 12.71
C PRO A 309 -11.76 24.31 12.49
N ASN A 310 -11.04 23.99 13.56
CA ASN A 310 -9.96 22.99 13.52
C ASN A 310 -10.26 21.68 14.25
N THR A 311 -11.53 21.47 14.66
CA THR A 311 -11.94 20.29 15.42
C THR A 311 -12.06 19.04 14.54
N TYR A 312 -12.08 17.85 15.17
CA TYR A 312 -12.32 16.59 14.46
C TYR A 312 -13.64 16.62 13.68
N GLN A 313 -14.71 17.18 14.25
CA GLN A 313 -16.02 17.29 13.58
C GLN A 313 -15.91 18.11 12.28
N ALA A 314 -15.09 19.16 12.27
CA ALA A 314 -14.86 19.95 11.05
C ALA A 314 -14.07 19.16 10.01
N ILE A 315 -13.05 18.41 10.42
CA ILE A 315 -12.29 17.48 9.55
C ILE A 315 -13.24 16.45 8.92
N GLU A 316 -14.09 15.83 9.74
CA GLU A 316 -15.04 14.82 9.28
C GLU A 316 -16.09 15.38 8.32
N GLN A 317 -16.59 16.59 8.59
CA GLN A 317 -17.55 17.28 7.73
C GLN A 317 -16.93 17.61 6.38
N GLU A 318 -15.73 18.20 6.36
CA GLU A 318 -15.02 18.53 5.13
C GLU A 318 -14.68 17.28 4.32
N PHE A 319 -14.25 16.20 4.99
CA PHE A 319 -14.03 14.92 4.32
C PHE A 319 -15.29 14.46 3.61
N THR A 320 -16.43 14.45 4.30
CA THR A 320 -17.69 13.94 3.77
C THR A 320 -18.25 14.80 2.64
N ASP A 321 -18.14 16.12 2.75
CA ASP A 321 -18.73 17.06 1.79
C ASP A 321 -17.92 17.20 0.51
N ILE A 322 -16.58 17.13 0.61
CA ILE A 322 -15.68 17.53 -0.49
C ILE A 322 -14.63 16.45 -0.79
N ILE A 323 -13.87 16.00 0.22
CA ILE A 323 -12.63 15.26 0.01
C ILE A 323 -12.92 13.85 -0.52
N GLU A 324 -13.91 13.16 0.02
CA GLU A 324 -14.29 11.83 -0.44
C GLU A 324 -14.66 11.83 -1.93
N ASN A 325 -15.41 12.84 -2.38
CA ASN A 325 -15.78 12.97 -3.79
C ASN A 325 -14.55 13.30 -4.67
N SER A 326 -13.60 14.07 -4.16
CA SER A 326 -12.33 14.32 -4.84
C SER A 326 -11.56 13.03 -5.10
N PHE A 327 -11.36 12.19 -4.08
CA PHE A 327 -10.73 10.88 -4.24
C PHE A 327 -11.51 9.96 -5.17
N ARG A 328 -12.85 9.92 -5.07
CA ARG A 328 -13.70 9.09 -5.95
C ARG A 328 -13.54 9.49 -7.41
N ASN A 329 -13.57 10.78 -7.73
CA ASN A 329 -13.42 11.29 -9.09
C ASN A 329 -12.03 10.99 -9.66
N HIS A 330 -10.97 11.23 -8.88
CA HIS A 330 -9.61 10.92 -9.29
C HIS A 330 -9.43 9.40 -9.51
N LEU A 331 -9.94 8.57 -8.59
CA LEU A 331 -9.91 7.11 -8.73
C LEU A 331 -10.63 6.64 -9.98
N HIS A 332 -11.83 7.17 -10.28
CA HIS A 332 -12.55 6.83 -11.51
C HIS A 332 -11.74 7.14 -12.76
N GLN A 333 -11.10 8.31 -12.83
CA GLN A 333 -10.24 8.68 -13.94
C GLN A 333 -9.08 7.68 -14.10
N LEU A 334 -8.36 7.36 -13.01
CA LEU A 334 -7.24 6.43 -13.05
C LEU A 334 -7.66 5.02 -13.48
N LEU A 335 -8.83 4.55 -13.05
CA LEU A 335 -9.36 3.23 -13.39
C LEU A 335 -9.78 3.16 -14.87
N GLN A 336 -10.40 4.22 -15.40
CA GLN A 336 -10.77 4.31 -16.81
C GLN A 336 -9.56 4.30 -17.74
N GLU A 337 -8.51 5.06 -17.40
CA GLU A 337 -7.26 5.10 -18.16
C GLU A 337 -6.55 3.72 -18.21
N ASN A 338 -6.87 2.82 -17.29
CA ASN A 338 -6.25 1.50 -17.17
C ASN A 338 -7.18 0.34 -17.46
N HIS A 339 -8.27 0.60 -18.19
CA HIS A 339 -9.22 -0.42 -18.64
C HIS A 339 -9.81 -1.27 -17.48
N PHE A 340 -9.80 -0.74 -16.26
CA PHE A 340 -10.51 -1.34 -15.14
C PHE A 340 -11.96 -0.90 -15.19
N PHE A 341 -12.87 -1.84 -15.39
CA PHE A 341 -14.30 -1.55 -15.45
C PHE A 341 -14.87 -1.47 -14.03
N SER A 342 -14.81 -0.29 -13.43
CA SER A 342 -15.65 0.00 -12.27
C SER A 342 -16.95 0.59 -12.78
N TYR A 343 -18.04 -0.16 -12.63
CA TYR A 343 -19.35 0.45 -12.74
C TYR A 343 -19.57 1.38 -11.55
N LEU A 344 -20.18 2.54 -11.76
CA LEU A 344 -20.65 3.36 -10.65
C LEU A 344 -21.82 2.63 -9.97
N PRO A 345 -21.86 2.49 -8.63
CA PRO A 345 -20.84 2.94 -7.65
C PRO A 345 -19.62 2.03 -7.57
N LEU A 346 -18.50 2.56 -7.03
CA LEU A 346 -17.28 1.78 -6.74
C LEU A 346 -17.62 0.61 -5.83
N GLN A 347 -17.15 -0.58 -6.20
CA GLN A 347 -17.33 -1.80 -5.41
C GLN A 347 -16.02 -2.19 -4.74
N PHE A 348 -16.11 -2.68 -3.50
CA PHE A 348 -14.96 -3.12 -2.70
C PHE A 348 -15.10 -4.61 -2.36
N PHE A 349 -13.97 -5.28 -2.33
CA PHE A 349 -13.89 -6.71 -2.04
C PHE A 349 -14.09 -7.03 -0.55
#